data_32df1c1b45d4baaf4907ec52d681b3dc
#
_entry.id   32df1c1b45d4baaf4907ec52d681b3dc
#
_cell.length_a   1.000
_cell.length_b   1.000
_cell.length_c   1.000
_cell.angle_alpha   90.00
_cell.angle_beta   90.00
_cell.angle_gamma   90.00
#
_symmetry.space_group_name_H-M   'P 1'
#
loop_
_entity.id
_entity.type
_entity.pdbx_description
1 polymer ?
#
loop_
_entity_poly.entity_id
_entity_poly.type
_entity_poly.pdbx_seq_one_letter_code
_entity_poly.pdbx_strand_id
1 'polypeptide(L)'
;MKSSRLREACWTLVIGLCLGTSLLLGTAGAQQSWVDDLNGSLTFYKTSYPGANWEPYSERLAVVKDAIGRGDNKTVKTEMGKWFKMLRTREQGIHDVAADELFNFAVMVTPIQEYGIAVPPAPGLGSEPGS
;
A
#
# COMPACT_ATOMS: atom_id res chain seq x y z
N MET A 1 0.42 7.04 56.17
CA MET A 1 -0.13 8.13 55.38
C MET A 1 0.82 8.69 54.34
N LYS A 2 2.11 8.74 54.57
CA LYS A 2 3.07 9.24 53.57
C LYS A 2 3.30 8.32 52.38
N SER A 3 3.04 7.02 52.49
CA SER A 3 3.19 6.06 51.41
C SER A 3 2.07 6.08 50.36
N SER A 4 0.88 6.54 50.70
CA SER A 4 -0.26 6.62 49.77
C SER A 4 -0.11 7.78 48.77
N ARG A 5 0.50 8.87 49.17
CA ARG A 5 0.75 10.03 48.29
C ARG A 5 1.83 9.73 47.22
N LEU A 6 2.81 8.93 47.56
CA LEU A 6 3.86 8.48 46.64
C LEU A 6 3.31 7.50 45.58
N ARG A 7 2.30 6.70 45.92
CA ARG A 7 1.65 5.80 44.98
C ARG A 7 0.81 6.58 43.94
N GLU A 8 0.15 7.61 44.37
CA GLU A 8 -0.65 8.43 43.46
C GLU A 8 0.21 9.22 42.47
N ALA A 9 1.36 9.71 42.90
CA ALA A 9 2.30 10.40 42.01
C ALA A 9 2.90 9.48 40.95
N CYS A 10 3.20 8.22 41.32
CA CYS A 10 3.68 7.23 40.35
C CYS A 10 2.61 6.82 39.34
N TRP A 11 1.36 6.77 39.74
CA TRP A 11 0.25 6.41 38.87
C TRP A 11 0.02 7.46 37.76
N THR A 12 0.05 8.72 38.11
CA THR A 12 -0.14 9.81 37.13
C THR A 12 0.97 9.88 36.09
N LEU A 13 2.21 9.55 36.46
CA LEU A 13 3.33 9.49 35.54
C LEU A 13 3.20 8.34 34.51
N VAL A 14 2.71 7.19 34.94
CA VAL A 14 2.54 6.03 34.08
C VAL A 14 1.45 6.27 33.03
N ILE A 15 0.34 6.89 33.41
CA ILE A 15 -0.76 7.23 32.50
C ILE A 15 -0.31 8.24 31.43
N GLY A 16 0.48 9.23 31.81
CA GLY A 16 1.03 10.22 30.88
C GLY A 16 1.94 9.60 29.82
N LEU A 17 2.74 8.61 30.19
CA LEU A 17 3.63 7.90 29.25
C LEU A 17 2.86 7.05 28.24
N CYS A 18 1.79 6.40 28.65
CA CYS A 18 0.97 5.58 27.76
C CYS A 18 0.26 6.41 26.67
N LEU A 19 -0.20 7.61 26.99
CA LEU A 19 -0.85 8.51 26.03
C LEU A 19 0.11 9.02 24.96
N GLY A 20 1.37 9.29 25.32
CA GLY A 20 2.40 9.72 24.37
C GLY A 20 2.77 8.63 23.37
N THR A 21 2.79 7.38 23.80
CA THR A 21 3.14 6.23 22.94
C THR A 21 2.03 5.92 21.91
N SER A 22 0.78 6.14 22.28
CA SER A 22 -0.35 5.90 21.37
C SER A 22 -0.39 6.86 20.17
N LEU A 23 0.04 8.09 20.34
CA LEU A 23 0.10 9.09 19.27
C LEU A 23 1.17 8.76 18.22
N LEU A 24 2.30 8.19 18.62
CA LEU A 24 3.38 7.77 17.71
C LEU A 24 2.98 6.56 16.86
N LEU A 25 2.23 5.62 17.41
CA LEU A 25 1.73 4.44 16.68
C LEU A 25 0.69 4.81 15.62
N GLY A 26 -0.14 5.83 15.85
CA GLY A 26 -1.12 6.31 14.88
C GLY A 26 -0.49 6.91 13.61
N THR A 27 0.69 7.53 13.73
CA THR A 27 1.39 8.15 12.59
C THR A 27 2.07 7.10 11.69
N ALA A 28 2.61 6.03 12.26
CA ALA A 28 3.25 4.94 11.50
C ALA A 28 2.24 4.11 10.70
N GLY A 29 1.00 3.93 11.19
CA GLY A 29 -0.05 3.19 10.49
C GLY A 29 -0.57 3.88 9.23
N ALA A 30 -0.54 5.21 9.17
CA ALA A 30 -1.03 5.98 8.03
C ALA A 30 -0.20 5.80 6.74
N GLN A 31 1.09 5.51 6.85
CA GLN A 31 1.99 5.34 5.69
C GLN A 31 1.79 4.02 4.94
N GLN A 32 1.24 3.01 5.59
CA GLN A 32 1.02 1.69 4.99
C GLN A 32 -0.40 1.50 4.45
N SER A 33 -1.29 2.44 4.72
CA SER A 33 -2.72 2.28 4.42
C SER A 33 -3.02 2.08 2.94
N TRP A 34 -2.34 2.80 2.05
CA TRP A 34 -2.59 2.69 0.62
C TRP A 34 -2.27 1.30 0.05
N VAL A 35 -1.23 0.63 0.57
CA VAL A 35 -0.91 -0.76 0.16
C VAL A 35 -1.96 -1.74 0.68
N ASP A 36 -2.48 -1.50 1.88
CA ASP A 36 -3.54 -2.33 2.44
C ASP A 36 -4.86 -2.13 1.66
N ASP A 37 -5.14 -0.92 1.21
CA ASP A 37 -6.28 -0.63 0.33
C ASP A 37 -6.14 -1.36 -1.02
N LEU A 38 -4.93 -1.35 -1.61
CA LEU A 38 -4.65 -2.11 -2.83
C LEU A 38 -4.85 -3.61 -2.62
N ASN A 39 -4.38 -4.12 -1.49
CA ASN A 39 -4.51 -5.54 -1.16
C ASN A 39 -5.98 -5.95 -0.97
N GLY A 40 -6.77 -5.08 -0.36
CA GLY A 40 -8.21 -5.27 -0.22
C GLY A 40 -8.91 -5.32 -1.57
N SER A 41 -8.61 -4.38 -2.46
CA SER A 41 -9.15 -4.35 -3.82
C SER A 41 -8.71 -5.56 -4.63
N LEU A 42 -7.44 -5.95 -4.54
CA LEU A 42 -6.92 -7.15 -5.19
C LEU A 42 -7.67 -8.41 -4.73
N THR A 43 -7.93 -8.53 -3.44
CA THR A 43 -8.69 -9.65 -2.87
C THR A 43 -10.12 -9.68 -3.39
N PHE A 44 -10.75 -8.53 -3.53
CA PHE A 44 -12.08 -8.41 -4.11
C PHE A 44 -12.11 -8.92 -5.56
N TYR A 45 -11.18 -8.50 -6.40
CA TYR A 45 -11.12 -8.95 -7.80
C TYR A 45 -10.71 -10.42 -7.92
N LYS A 46 -9.82 -10.90 -7.08
CA LYS A 46 -9.46 -12.32 -7.00
C LYS A 46 -10.69 -13.19 -6.70
N THR A 47 -11.57 -12.73 -5.83
CA THR A 47 -12.80 -13.44 -5.49
C THR A 47 -13.83 -13.36 -6.61
N SER A 48 -13.94 -12.20 -7.26
CA SER A 48 -14.90 -11.95 -8.34
C SER A 48 -14.50 -12.64 -9.65
N TYR A 49 -13.20 -12.78 -9.90
CA TYR A 49 -12.65 -13.38 -11.13
C TYR A 49 -11.64 -14.49 -10.80
N PRO A 50 -12.10 -15.62 -10.25
CA PRO A 50 -11.21 -16.67 -9.73
C PRO A 50 -10.46 -17.47 -10.81
N GLY A 51 -10.78 -17.29 -12.08
CA GLY A 51 -10.14 -18.02 -13.20
C GLY A 51 -8.72 -17.57 -13.54
N ALA A 52 -8.26 -16.46 -12.96
CA ALA A 52 -6.93 -15.93 -13.23
C ALA A 52 -5.94 -16.30 -12.11
N ASN A 53 -4.65 -16.24 -12.43
CA ASN A 53 -3.62 -16.40 -11.41
C ASN A 53 -3.25 -15.05 -10.78
N TRP A 54 -3.86 -14.75 -9.65
CA TRP A 54 -3.67 -13.50 -8.91
C TRP A 54 -2.46 -13.51 -7.98
N GLU A 55 -1.82 -14.66 -7.78
CA GLU A 55 -0.72 -14.82 -6.83
C GLU A 55 0.46 -13.88 -7.10
N PRO A 56 0.96 -13.74 -8.35
CA PRO A 56 2.06 -12.81 -8.61
C PRO A 56 1.77 -11.36 -8.27
N TYR A 57 0.50 -10.95 -8.37
CA TYR A 57 0.07 -9.61 -7.96
C TYR A 57 0.11 -9.43 -6.45
N SER A 58 -0.34 -10.42 -5.71
CA SER A 58 -0.33 -10.43 -4.23
C SER A 58 1.10 -10.45 -3.69
N GLU A 59 1.95 -11.30 -4.24
CA GLU A 59 3.36 -11.41 -3.84
C GLU A 59 4.10 -10.08 -4.01
N ARG A 60 3.86 -9.40 -5.13
CA ARG A 60 4.51 -8.13 -5.41
C ARG A 60 4.06 -7.02 -4.45
N LEU A 61 2.78 -6.98 -4.11
CA LEU A 61 2.28 -6.05 -3.07
C LEU A 61 2.85 -6.37 -1.68
N ALA A 62 3.06 -7.64 -1.36
CA ALA A 62 3.71 -8.03 -0.11
C ALA A 62 5.17 -7.52 -0.05
N VAL A 63 5.90 -7.59 -1.14
CA VAL A 63 7.26 -7.03 -1.24
C VAL A 63 7.24 -5.50 -1.07
N VAL A 64 6.27 -4.83 -1.68
CA VAL A 64 6.10 -3.38 -1.54
C VAL A 64 5.82 -3.00 -0.09
N LYS A 65 4.90 -3.71 0.57
CA LYS A 65 4.57 -3.46 1.98
C LYS A 65 5.79 -3.62 2.88
N ASP A 66 6.57 -4.67 2.68
CA ASP A 66 7.81 -4.90 3.42
C ASP A 66 8.84 -3.79 3.16
N ALA A 67 8.99 -3.37 1.91
CA ALA A 67 9.90 -2.28 1.52
C ALA A 67 9.52 -0.95 2.18
N ILE A 68 8.22 -0.64 2.26
CA ILE A 68 7.73 0.54 2.97
C ILE A 68 8.13 0.49 4.45
N GLY A 69 7.94 -0.66 5.08
CA GLY A 69 8.30 -0.88 6.48
C GLY A 69 9.79 -0.67 6.78
N ARG A 70 10.66 -0.91 5.78
CA ARG A 70 12.11 -0.73 5.87
C ARG A 70 12.59 0.65 5.40
N GLY A 71 11.70 1.48 4.86
CA GLY A 71 12.07 2.75 4.24
C GLY A 71 12.81 2.59 2.89
N ASP A 72 12.66 1.46 2.23
CA ASP A 72 13.31 1.14 0.95
C ASP A 72 12.47 1.66 -0.23
N ASN A 73 12.56 2.95 -0.46
CA ASN A 73 11.78 3.63 -1.51
C ASN A 73 12.15 3.17 -2.92
N LYS A 74 13.38 2.72 -3.13
CA LYS A 74 13.84 2.20 -4.42
C LYS A 74 13.10 0.92 -4.80
N THR A 75 12.93 0.00 -3.85
CA THR A 75 12.17 -1.23 -4.06
C THR A 75 10.69 -0.93 -4.27
N VAL A 76 10.10 0.00 -3.49
CA VAL A 76 8.71 0.45 -3.70
C VAL A 76 8.51 0.95 -5.13
N LYS A 77 9.38 1.83 -5.60
CA LYS A 77 9.34 2.38 -6.97
C LYS A 77 9.40 1.27 -8.01
N THR A 78 10.36 0.37 -7.90
CA THR A 78 10.60 -0.69 -8.88
C THR A 78 9.45 -1.69 -8.92
N GLU A 79 9.01 -2.18 -7.77
CA GLU A 79 8.00 -3.21 -7.69
C GLU A 79 6.60 -2.69 -8.05
N MET A 80 6.27 -1.47 -7.65
CA MET A 80 5.01 -0.84 -8.08
C MET A 80 5.00 -0.53 -9.57
N GLY A 81 6.11 -0.10 -10.15
CA GLY A 81 6.21 0.08 -11.60
C GLY A 81 5.93 -1.22 -12.37
N LYS A 82 6.50 -2.33 -11.91
CA LYS A 82 6.24 -3.66 -12.49
C LYS A 82 4.78 -4.08 -12.29
N TRP A 83 4.22 -3.82 -11.11
CA TRP A 83 2.83 -4.16 -10.78
C TRP A 83 1.84 -3.43 -11.70
N PHE A 84 2.02 -2.13 -11.91
CA PHE A 84 1.24 -1.36 -12.87
C PHE A 84 1.35 -1.90 -14.29
N LYS A 85 2.57 -2.27 -14.70
CA LYS A 85 2.80 -2.88 -16.02
C LYS A 85 2.07 -4.20 -16.16
N MET A 86 2.12 -5.07 -15.17
CA MET A 86 1.40 -6.35 -15.17
C MET A 86 -0.11 -6.16 -15.36
N LEU A 87 -0.70 -5.17 -14.67
CA LEU A 87 -2.11 -4.85 -14.86
C LEU A 87 -2.40 -4.35 -16.28
N ARG A 88 -1.56 -3.47 -16.80
CA ARG A 88 -1.74 -2.89 -18.14
C ARG A 88 -1.60 -3.93 -19.26
N THR A 89 -0.71 -4.88 -19.08
CA THR A 89 -0.52 -5.98 -20.03
C THR A 89 -1.39 -7.20 -19.73
N ARG A 90 -2.20 -7.15 -18.69
CA ARG A 90 -3.13 -8.22 -18.27
C ARG A 90 -2.43 -9.57 -18.07
N GLU A 91 -1.26 -9.52 -17.48
CA GLU A 91 -0.48 -10.73 -17.20
C GLU A 91 -1.26 -11.71 -16.33
N GLN A 92 -0.97 -12.99 -16.48
CA GLN A 92 -1.57 -14.10 -15.72
C GLN A 92 -3.06 -14.34 -16.03
N GLY A 93 -3.56 -13.83 -17.14
CA GLY A 93 -4.92 -14.09 -17.60
C GLY A 93 -6.01 -13.37 -16.82
N ILE A 94 -5.69 -12.23 -16.18
CA ILE A 94 -6.70 -11.45 -15.47
C ILE A 94 -7.70 -10.82 -16.44
N HIS A 95 -8.95 -10.71 -15.99
CA HIS A 95 -10.03 -10.14 -16.79
C HIS A 95 -9.79 -8.66 -17.07
N ASP A 96 -10.13 -8.21 -18.28
CA ASP A 96 -9.90 -6.83 -18.73
C ASP A 96 -10.52 -5.79 -17.78
N VAL A 97 -11.76 -6.01 -17.38
CA VAL A 97 -12.45 -5.09 -16.45
C VAL A 97 -11.74 -5.04 -15.11
N ALA A 98 -11.37 -6.20 -14.56
CA ALA A 98 -10.66 -6.27 -13.29
C ALA A 98 -9.30 -5.56 -13.37
N ALA A 99 -8.56 -5.75 -14.46
CA ALA A 99 -7.29 -5.10 -14.69
C ALA A 99 -7.42 -3.57 -14.75
N ASP A 100 -8.39 -3.07 -15.50
CA ASP A 100 -8.60 -1.64 -15.71
C ASP A 100 -9.11 -0.95 -14.44
N GLU A 101 -10.06 -1.54 -13.74
CA GLU A 101 -10.59 -1.00 -12.49
C GLU A 101 -9.55 -0.99 -11.39
N LEU A 102 -8.81 -2.09 -11.22
CA LEU A 102 -7.75 -2.18 -10.24
C LEU A 102 -6.60 -1.21 -10.55
N PHE A 103 -6.28 -1.04 -11.82
CA PHE A 103 -5.29 -0.06 -12.28
C PHE A 103 -5.71 1.37 -11.92
N ASN A 104 -6.94 1.75 -12.25
CA ASN A 104 -7.47 3.08 -11.96
C ASN A 104 -7.51 3.35 -10.46
N PHE A 105 -7.97 2.39 -9.68
CA PHE A 105 -7.96 2.49 -8.23
C PHE A 105 -6.54 2.68 -7.68
N ALA A 106 -5.61 1.88 -8.18
CA ALA A 106 -4.20 1.96 -7.76
C ALA A 106 -3.57 3.32 -8.07
N VAL A 107 -3.87 3.89 -9.24
CA VAL A 107 -3.39 5.25 -9.60
C VAL A 107 -3.91 6.29 -8.61
N MET A 108 -5.13 6.14 -8.13
CA MET A 108 -5.74 7.09 -7.19
C MET A 108 -5.16 7.01 -5.79
N VAL A 109 -4.86 5.82 -5.28
CA VAL A 109 -4.45 5.64 -3.89
C VAL A 109 -2.94 5.61 -3.67
N THR A 110 -2.16 5.26 -4.70
CA THR A 110 -0.70 5.15 -4.61
C THR A 110 -0.04 6.53 -4.68
N PRO A 111 0.89 6.87 -3.77
CA PRO A 111 1.63 8.13 -3.84
C PRO A 111 2.72 8.08 -4.93
N ILE A 112 2.28 8.08 -6.18
CA ILE A 112 3.11 7.87 -7.38
C ILE A 112 4.24 8.87 -7.49
N GLN A 113 3.95 10.15 -7.26
CA GLN A 113 4.96 11.21 -7.36
C GLN A 113 5.98 11.15 -6.24
N GLU A 114 5.54 10.80 -5.05
CA GLU A 114 6.42 10.69 -3.88
C GLU A 114 7.51 9.64 -4.07
N TYR A 115 7.14 8.48 -4.63
CA TYR A 115 8.08 7.40 -4.91
C TYR A 115 8.70 7.47 -6.31
N GLY A 116 8.22 8.33 -7.18
CA GLY A 116 8.66 8.40 -8.57
C GLY A 116 8.31 7.16 -9.38
N ILE A 117 7.15 6.57 -9.15
CA ILE A 117 6.70 5.34 -9.79
C ILE A 117 6.36 5.59 -11.25
N ALA A 118 6.87 4.74 -12.15
CA ALA A 118 6.50 4.77 -13.56
C ALA A 118 5.13 4.09 -13.77
N VAL A 119 4.19 4.84 -14.29
CA VAL A 119 2.85 4.35 -14.63
C VAL A 119 2.73 4.29 -16.14
N PRO A 120 2.49 3.09 -16.72
CA PRO A 120 2.32 2.99 -18.17
C PRO A 120 1.06 3.72 -18.64
N PRO A 121 1.08 4.33 -19.84
CA PRO A 121 -0.07 5.04 -20.37
C PRO A 121 -1.25 4.09 -20.66
N ALA A 122 -2.44 4.67 -20.81
CA ALA A 122 -3.61 3.91 -21.19
C ALA A 122 -3.43 3.28 -22.57
N PRO A 123 -4.01 2.07 -22.82
CA PRO A 123 -3.93 1.44 -24.13
C PRO A 123 -4.52 2.36 -25.20
N GLY A 124 -3.77 2.60 -26.26
CA GLY A 124 -4.18 3.45 -27.36
C GLY A 124 -3.91 4.95 -27.21
N LEU A 125 -3.53 5.41 -26.03
CA LEU A 125 -3.17 6.81 -25.80
C LEU A 125 -1.66 7.06 -25.72
N GLY A 126 -0.89 6.01 -25.52
CA GLY A 126 0.56 6.10 -25.30
C GLY A 126 1.40 5.97 -26.57
N SER A 127 0.81 5.80 -27.71
CA SER A 127 1.50 5.62 -28.97
C SER A 127 1.49 6.88 -29.84
N GLU A 128 1.60 8.03 -29.23
CA GLU A 128 1.78 9.26 -29.96
C GLU A 128 3.16 9.25 -30.63
N PRO A 129 3.21 9.08 -31.97
CA PRO A 129 4.48 8.91 -32.67
C PRO A 129 5.28 10.19 -32.83
N GLY A 130 4.78 11.29 -32.38
CA GLY A 130 5.46 12.56 -32.41
C GLY A 130 6.19 12.93 -31.12
N SER A 131 6.10 12.09 -30.14
CA SER A 131 6.73 12.34 -28.84
C SER A 131 8.09 11.70 -28.75
#